data_d06fda4fee2d3dcabb5fd187d6ecdd37
#
_entry.id   d06fda4fee2d3dcabb5fd187d6ecdd37
#
_cell.length_a   1.000
_cell.length_b   1.000
_cell.length_c   1.000
_cell.angle_alpha   90.00
_cell.angle_beta   90.00
_cell.angle_gamma   90.00
#
_symmetry.space_group_name_H-M   'P 1'
#
loop_
_entity.id
_entity.type
_entity.pdbx_description
1 polymer ?
#
loop_
_entity_poly.entity_id
_entity_poly.type
_entity_poly.pdbx_seq_one_letter_code
_entity_poly.pdbx_strand_id
1 'polypeptide(L)'
;NIVVFRSLLGISWMWFFGAVFLSQFPSFAKEVLHGNEQVASLLLVVFSIGIGTGSLLCEVLSRRHVEIGLVPLGAIGMSVFAIDLYFAARGLPPSDVMGLAAFVAQPAHWRVMADLALLSLFAGLYSVPMYALIQMRSQPTHRARIIAANNILNALFMIASSLIAGALLGAGFTVPQIFLFTGIANAVVAFYIFMLVPEYLLRFVAWVLSRCIYRFKVQGDEHLPTTGAAVLACNHVSFVDAVLLMAASPRPIYFVMDHRIFRVPVLGALFRLAKAIPIAPYKEDAATYEAAFERAAQVLQGGDLLAIFPEGGITRDGQLQPFKGGIVKILDRARADGLDVPVVPMALTNLWGSYFSRIEQGGAMVRPFRRGLFNRVGLNVGTPVAAAEAQPELLRERVARLLAA
;
A
#
# COMPACT_ATOMS: atom_id res chain seq x y z
N ASN A 1 14.09 -0.52 18.78
CA ASN A 1 13.00 -0.93 17.91
C ASN A 1 13.40 -0.70 16.45
N ILE A 2 13.53 -1.80 15.68
CA ILE A 2 14.00 -1.77 14.28
C ILE A 2 13.07 -0.95 13.36
N VAL A 3 11.77 -0.97 13.62
CA VAL A 3 10.79 -0.21 12.84
C VAL A 3 11.04 1.29 12.98
N VAL A 4 11.23 1.77 14.21
CA VAL A 4 11.54 3.19 14.49
C VAL A 4 12.83 3.59 13.80
N PHE A 5 13.89 2.78 13.91
CA PHE A 5 15.19 3.06 13.29
C PHE A 5 15.10 3.16 11.76
N ARG A 6 14.40 2.22 11.11
CA ARG A 6 14.17 2.25 9.66
C ARG A 6 13.33 3.46 9.24
N SER A 7 12.36 3.85 10.05
CA SER A 7 11.54 5.04 9.80
C SER A 7 12.36 6.33 9.91
N LEU A 8 13.27 6.42 10.88
CA LEU A 8 14.21 7.55 11.00
C LEU A 8 15.09 7.68 9.75
N LEU A 9 15.69 6.57 9.30
CA LEU A 9 16.50 6.56 8.07
C LEU A 9 15.69 6.94 6.83
N GLY A 10 14.45 6.46 6.71
CA GLY A 10 13.56 6.80 5.61
C GLY A 10 13.21 8.29 5.57
N ILE A 11 12.92 8.90 6.72
CA ILE A 11 12.68 10.35 6.82
C ILE A 11 13.95 11.13 6.48
N SER A 12 15.09 10.73 7.01
CA SER A 12 16.36 11.41 6.72
C SER A 12 16.73 11.32 5.24
N TRP A 13 16.40 10.19 4.59
CA TRP A 13 16.52 10.06 3.14
C TRP A 13 15.62 11.04 2.37
N MET A 14 14.38 11.23 2.80
CA MET A 14 13.49 12.23 2.20
C MET A 14 14.04 13.65 2.36
N TRP A 15 14.66 13.99 3.49
CA TRP A 15 15.35 15.26 3.68
C TRP A 15 16.59 15.40 2.79
N PHE A 16 17.36 14.32 2.60
CA PHE A 16 18.44 14.28 1.60
C PHE A 16 17.91 14.63 0.21
N PHE A 17 16.86 13.91 -0.23
CA PHE A 17 16.22 14.10 -1.53
C PHE A 17 15.75 15.55 -1.69
N GLY A 18 14.96 16.05 -0.75
CA GLY A 18 14.44 17.42 -0.79
C GLY A 18 15.53 18.49 -0.80
N ALA A 19 16.60 18.29 -0.02
CA ALA A 19 17.71 19.24 0.06
C ALA A 19 18.50 19.35 -1.27
N VAL A 20 18.66 18.24 -2.03
CA VAL A 20 19.23 18.29 -3.37
C VAL A 20 18.42 19.22 -4.26
N PHE A 21 17.11 19.05 -4.33
CA PHE A 21 16.24 19.89 -5.17
C PHE A 21 16.27 21.35 -4.74
N LEU A 22 16.05 21.60 -3.44
CA LEU A 22 15.99 22.96 -2.90
C LEU A 22 17.29 23.74 -3.13
N SER A 23 18.45 23.11 -2.98
CA SER A 23 19.76 23.74 -3.18
C SER A 23 20.04 24.05 -4.66
N GLN A 24 19.44 23.29 -5.58
CA GLN A 24 19.70 23.43 -7.01
C GLN A 24 18.67 24.33 -7.74
N PHE A 25 17.54 24.68 -7.12
CA PHE A 25 16.53 25.50 -7.81
C PHE A 25 17.03 26.83 -8.37
N PRO A 26 17.90 27.61 -7.70
CA PRO A 26 18.43 28.84 -8.29
C PRO A 26 19.22 28.58 -9.58
N SER A 27 20.13 27.60 -9.55
CA SER A 27 20.93 27.22 -10.74
C SER A 27 20.05 26.59 -11.82
N PHE A 28 19.09 25.73 -11.45
CA PHE A 28 18.15 25.14 -12.39
C PHE A 28 17.30 26.20 -13.12
N ALA A 29 16.75 27.16 -12.37
CA ALA A 29 15.99 28.26 -12.96
C ALA A 29 16.82 29.08 -13.93
N LYS A 30 18.04 29.45 -13.56
CA LYS A 30 18.91 30.32 -14.36
C LYS A 30 19.55 29.61 -15.55
N GLU A 31 20.15 28.46 -15.33
CA GLU A 31 21.03 27.79 -16.30
C GLU A 31 20.28 26.86 -17.25
N VAL A 32 19.15 26.29 -16.80
CA VAL A 32 18.40 25.28 -17.55
C VAL A 32 17.07 25.84 -18.06
N LEU A 33 16.35 26.59 -17.23
CA LEU A 33 15.05 27.14 -17.59
C LEU A 33 15.14 28.56 -18.16
N HIS A 34 16.33 29.16 -18.18
CA HIS A 34 16.56 30.56 -18.61
C HIS A 34 15.59 31.53 -17.92
N GLY A 35 15.23 31.25 -16.67
CA GLY A 35 14.33 32.09 -15.87
C GLY A 35 15.12 33.00 -14.92
N ASN A 36 14.49 34.14 -14.57
CA ASN A 36 15.03 35.07 -13.58
C ASN A 36 14.76 34.56 -12.14
N GLU A 37 15.09 35.35 -11.14
CA GLU A 37 14.91 35.02 -9.71
C GLU A 37 13.46 34.77 -9.31
N GLN A 38 12.50 35.37 -10.02
CA GLN A 38 11.06 35.10 -9.80
C GLN A 38 10.69 33.68 -10.22
N VAL A 39 11.31 33.14 -11.27
CA VAL A 39 11.12 31.76 -11.71
C VAL A 39 11.70 30.81 -10.66
N ALA A 40 12.89 31.09 -10.09
CA ALA A 40 13.44 30.31 -8.98
C ALA A 40 12.48 30.30 -7.76
N SER A 41 11.89 31.47 -7.44
CA SER A 41 10.87 31.58 -6.39
C SER A 41 9.61 30.78 -6.71
N LEU A 42 9.17 30.78 -7.98
CA LEU A 42 8.05 29.95 -8.43
C LEU A 42 8.30 28.46 -8.20
N LEU A 43 9.50 27.97 -8.52
CA LEU A 43 9.84 26.54 -8.28
C LEU A 43 9.73 26.19 -6.80
N LEU A 44 10.19 27.06 -5.90
CA LEU A 44 10.04 26.90 -4.44
C LEU A 44 8.57 26.87 -4.01
N VAL A 45 7.75 27.76 -4.56
CA VAL A 45 6.31 27.80 -4.26
C VAL A 45 5.60 26.56 -4.74
N VAL A 46 5.86 26.11 -5.99
CA VAL A 46 5.29 24.87 -6.54
C VAL A 46 5.67 23.66 -5.69
N PHE A 47 6.94 23.56 -5.32
CA PHE A 47 7.42 22.49 -4.46
C PHE A 47 6.77 22.50 -3.07
N SER A 48 6.63 23.66 -2.46
CA SER A 48 6.00 23.80 -1.13
C SER A 48 4.51 23.48 -1.16
N ILE A 49 3.79 23.98 -2.18
CA ILE A 49 2.36 23.66 -2.39
C ILE A 49 2.18 22.15 -2.63
N GLY A 50 3.07 21.53 -3.43
CA GLY A 50 3.03 20.10 -3.67
C GLY A 50 3.16 19.29 -2.37
N ILE A 51 4.15 19.57 -1.52
CA ILE A 51 4.31 18.90 -0.22
C ILE A 51 3.07 19.11 0.65
N GLY A 52 2.58 20.34 0.76
CA GLY A 52 1.39 20.66 1.55
C GLY A 52 0.15 19.90 1.06
N THR A 53 -0.07 19.89 -0.25
CA THR A 53 -1.18 19.14 -0.88
C THR A 53 -1.04 17.65 -0.66
N GLY A 54 0.17 17.08 -0.81
CA GLY A 54 0.45 15.67 -0.56
C GLY A 54 0.19 15.29 0.90
N SER A 55 0.55 16.15 1.84
CA SER A 55 0.31 15.94 3.27
C SER A 55 -1.19 15.94 3.60
N LEU A 56 -1.97 16.86 3.04
CA LEU A 56 -3.43 16.89 3.19
C LEU A 56 -4.10 15.67 2.52
N LEU A 57 -3.64 15.31 1.33
CA LEU A 57 -4.15 14.14 0.61
C LEU A 57 -3.86 12.84 1.39
N CYS A 58 -2.75 12.78 2.11
CA CYS A 58 -2.44 11.65 2.99
C CYS A 58 -3.54 11.45 4.05
N GLU A 59 -4.05 12.50 4.69
CA GLU A 59 -5.13 12.40 5.67
C GLU A 59 -6.42 11.84 5.04
N VAL A 60 -6.77 12.33 3.86
CA VAL A 60 -7.95 11.86 3.11
C VAL A 60 -7.83 10.39 2.73
N LEU A 61 -6.69 9.99 2.19
CA LEU A 61 -6.43 8.61 1.75
C LEU A 61 -6.28 7.63 2.92
N SER A 62 -5.74 8.08 4.04
CA SER A 62 -5.50 7.24 5.22
C SER A 62 -6.74 7.03 6.10
N ARG A 63 -7.84 7.75 5.87
CA ARG A 63 -9.08 7.65 6.66
C ARG A 63 -8.84 7.74 8.18
N ARG A 64 -7.97 8.64 8.60
CA ARG A 64 -7.57 8.84 10.02
C ARG A 64 -6.82 7.65 10.64
N HIS A 65 -6.32 6.71 9.84
CA HIS A 65 -5.42 5.64 10.27
C HIS A 65 -4.03 5.84 9.64
N VAL A 66 -2.98 5.31 10.25
CA VAL A 66 -1.65 5.37 9.63
C VAL A 66 -1.57 4.39 8.47
N GLU A 67 -1.66 4.90 7.25
CA GLU A 67 -1.63 4.12 6.02
C GLU A 67 -0.18 3.94 5.52
N ILE A 68 0.48 2.88 5.99
CA ILE A 68 1.87 2.58 5.64
C ILE A 68 2.05 2.34 4.13
N GLY A 69 1.00 1.88 3.43
CA GLY A 69 1.03 1.67 1.98
C GLY A 69 1.27 2.93 1.15
N LEU A 70 1.05 4.12 1.73
CA LEU A 70 1.37 5.40 1.09
C LEU A 70 2.88 5.66 1.01
N VAL A 71 3.69 5.08 1.90
CA VAL A 71 5.15 5.28 1.93
C VAL A 71 5.82 4.76 0.66
N PRO A 72 5.68 3.46 0.28
CA PRO A 72 6.25 2.98 -0.97
C PRO A 72 5.62 3.65 -2.21
N LEU A 73 4.32 3.98 -2.18
CA LEU A 73 3.68 4.75 -3.25
C LEU A 73 4.33 6.13 -3.40
N GLY A 74 4.52 6.85 -2.29
CA GLY A 74 5.19 8.14 -2.26
C GLY A 74 6.61 8.05 -2.82
N ALA A 75 7.39 7.07 -2.37
CA ALA A 75 8.76 6.86 -2.85
C ALA A 75 8.82 6.55 -4.36
N ILE A 76 7.90 5.73 -4.89
CA ILE A 76 7.80 5.44 -6.32
C ILE A 76 7.47 6.71 -7.10
N GLY A 77 6.47 7.49 -6.66
CA GLY A 77 6.07 8.74 -7.31
C GLY A 77 7.20 9.77 -7.33
N MET A 78 7.91 9.94 -6.21
CA MET A 78 9.10 10.80 -6.16
C MET A 78 10.14 10.39 -7.21
N SER A 79 10.40 9.08 -7.37
CA SER A 79 11.36 8.57 -8.35
C SER A 79 10.91 8.85 -9.78
N VAL A 80 9.65 8.53 -10.10
CA VAL A 80 9.09 8.68 -11.45
C VAL A 80 9.19 10.12 -11.90
N PHE A 81 8.70 11.06 -11.10
CA PHE A 81 8.66 12.48 -11.49
C PHE A 81 10.04 13.15 -11.39
N ALA A 82 10.96 12.69 -10.53
CA ALA A 82 12.34 13.18 -10.54
C ALA A 82 13.08 12.74 -11.81
N ILE A 83 12.86 11.50 -12.28
CA ILE A 83 13.42 10.99 -13.53
C ILE A 83 12.78 11.69 -14.73
N ASP A 84 11.45 11.88 -14.73
CA ASP A 84 10.74 12.58 -15.82
C ASP A 84 11.14 14.04 -15.92
N LEU A 85 11.40 14.72 -14.81
CA LEU A 85 11.91 16.09 -14.75
C LEU A 85 13.25 16.25 -15.52
N TYR A 86 14.12 15.24 -15.48
CA TYR A 86 15.34 15.25 -16.30
C TYR A 86 15.02 15.28 -17.79
N PHE A 87 14.07 14.44 -18.26
CA PHE A 87 13.66 14.41 -19.66
C PHE A 87 12.92 15.67 -20.07
N ALA A 88 12.07 16.20 -19.19
CA ALA A 88 11.36 17.46 -19.42
C ALA A 88 12.33 18.64 -19.58
N ALA A 89 13.39 18.70 -18.77
CA ALA A 89 14.39 19.76 -18.83
C ALA A 89 15.28 19.68 -20.08
N ARG A 90 15.62 18.48 -20.58
CA ARG A 90 16.46 18.30 -21.78
C ARG A 90 15.79 18.74 -23.09
N GLY A 91 14.46 18.77 -23.13
CA GLY A 91 13.71 19.11 -24.33
C GLY A 91 13.43 20.61 -24.51
N LEU A 92 13.90 21.44 -23.61
CA LEU A 92 13.63 22.87 -23.65
C LEU A 92 14.50 23.57 -24.72
N PRO A 93 13.88 24.44 -25.55
CA PRO A 93 14.64 25.22 -26.51
C PRO A 93 15.46 26.30 -25.80
N PRO A 94 16.61 26.68 -26.36
CA PRO A 94 17.34 27.84 -25.87
C PRO A 94 16.45 29.11 -25.95
N SER A 95 16.52 29.96 -24.96
CA SER A 95 15.75 31.19 -24.90
C SER A 95 16.52 32.28 -24.15
N ASP A 96 16.11 33.54 -24.37
CA ASP A 96 16.57 34.65 -23.52
C ASP A 96 16.03 34.52 -22.11
N VAL A 97 16.62 35.26 -21.18
CA VAL A 97 16.18 35.27 -19.78
C VAL A 97 14.73 35.74 -19.68
N MET A 98 13.89 34.87 -19.08
CA MET A 98 12.44 35.11 -18.97
C MET A 98 12.05 35.52 -17.57
N GLY A 99 11.12 36.46 -17.49
CA GLY A 99 10.37 36.74 -16.27
C GLY A 99 9.24 35.73 -16.04
N LEU A 100 8.64 35.77 -14.85
CA LEU A 100 7.60 34.84 -14.40
C LEU A 100 6.44 34.69 -15.40
N ALA A 101 5.88 35.83 -15.90
CA ALA A 101 4.74 35.78 -16.80
C ALA A 101 5.07 35.10 -18.14
N ALA A 102 6.23 35.42 -18.72
CA ALA A 102 6.71 34.80 -19.95
C ALA A 102 6.98 33.31 -19.78
N PHE A 103 7.57 32.91 -18.63
CA PHE A 103 7.85 31.54 -18.29
C PHE A 103 6.58 30.68 -18.19
N VAL A 104 5.57 31.16 -17.46
CA VAL A 104 4.29 30.43 -17.29
C VAL A 104 3.46 30.40 -18.57
N ALA A 105 3.58 31.40 -19.42
CA ALA A 105 2.87 31.48 -20.72
C ALA A 105 3.36 30.42 -21.72
N GLN A 106 4.55 29.85 -21.54
CA GLN A 106 5.11 28.85 -22.45
C GLN A 106 4.73 27.42 -22.07
N PRO A 107 3.96 26.69 -22.90
CA PRO A 107 3.54 25.30 -22.62
C PRO A 107 4.72 24.34 -22.42
N ALA A 108 5.89 24.60 -23.00
CA ALA A 108 7.10 23.79 -22.83
C ALA A 108 7.53 23.67 -21.37
N HIS A 109 7.27 24.66 -20.52
CA HIS A 109 7.63 24.63 -19.10
C HIS A 109 6.60 23.94 -18.21
N TRP A 110 5.37 23.69 -18.70
CA TRP A 110 4.31 23.11 -17.88
C TRP A 110 4.62 21.69 -17.40
N ARG A 111 5.32 20.91 -18.23
CA ARG A 111 5.77 19.55 -17.82
C ARG A 111 6.75 19.63 -16.65
N VAL A 112 7.72 20.55 -16.70
CA VAL A 112 8.68 20.78 -15.61
C VAL A 112 7.95 21.16 -14.31
N MET A 113 6.98 22.09 -14.39
CA MET A 113 6.19 22.51 -13.24
C MET A 113 5.31 21.37 -12.70
N ALA A 114 4.71 20.58 -13.60
CA ALA A 114 3.88 19.43 -13.23
C ALA A 114 4.72 18.33 -12.54
N ASP A 115 5.89 18.00 -13.10
CA ASP A 115 6.80 17.04 -12.49
C ASP A 115 7.26 17.48 -11.10
N LEU A 116 7.59 18.78 -10.96
CA LEU A 116 7.99 19.34 -9.68
C LEU A 116 6.86 19.31 -8.65
N ALA A 117 5.63 19.67 -9.05
CA ALA A 117 4.45 19.61 -8.21
C ALA A 117 4.13 18.16 -7.77
N LEU A 118 4.21 17.23 -8.72
CA LEU A 118 3.89 15.83 -8.46
C LEU A 118 4.97 15.15 -7.60
N LEU A 119 6.26 15.34 -7.90
CA LEU A 119 7.31 14.77 -7.05
C LEU A 119 7.21 15.25 -5.61
N SER A 120 6.91 16.56 -5.41
CA SER A 120 6.76 17.14 -4.08
C SER A 120 5.45 16.70 -3.37
N LEU A 121 4.36 16.50 -4.12
CA LEU A 121 3.13 15.89 -3.62
C LEU A 121 3.40 14.47 -3.09
N PHE A 122 4.13 13.65 -3.85
CA PHE A 122 4.51 12.30 -3.42
C PHE A 122 5.47 12.32 -2.24
N ALA A 123 6.31 13.35 -2.09
CA ALA A 123 7.13 13.54 -0.88
C ALA A 123 6.27 13.81 0.36
N GLY A 124 5.18 14.55 0.23
CA GLY A 124 4.17 14.73 1.28
C GLY A 124 3.49 13.43 1.67
N LEU A 125 3.04 12.62 0.68
CA LEU A 125 2.46 11.29 0.90
C LEU A 125 3.44 10.31 1.56
N TYR A 126 4.74 10.43 1.29
CA TYR A 126 5.79 9.63 1.90
C TYR A 126 6.05 10.01 3.36
N SER A 127 6.20 11.30 3.64
CA SER A 127 6.70 11.79 4.93
C SER A 127 5.69 11.65 6.06
N VAL A 128 4.40 11.96 5.82
CA VAL A 128 3.37 11.98 6.87
C VAL A 128 3.19 10.63 7.56
N PRO A 129 3.00 9.49 6.85
CA PRO A 129 2.86 8.20 7.50
C PRO A 129 4.12 7.78 8.26
N MET A 130 5.31 8.16 7.76
CA MET A 130 6.58 7.84 8.40
C MET A 130 6.74 8.57 9.75
N TYR A 131 6.40 9.86 9.82
CA TYR A 131 6.39 10.60 11.08
C TYR A 131 5.35 10.04 12.07
N ALA A 132 4.16 9.72 11.58
CA ALA A 132 3.12 9.09 12.40
C ALA A 132 3.57 7.72 12.95
N LEU A 133 4.25 6.92 12.14
CA LEU A 133 4.78 5.61 12.54
C LEU A 133 5.85 5.75 13.64
N ILE A 134 6.76 6.73 13.53
CA ILE A 134 7.73 7.02 14.59
C ILE A 134 7.01 7.36 15.89
N GLN A 135 6.01 8.25 15.84
CA GLN A 135 5.29 8.66 17.05
C GLN A 135 4.53 7.51 17.70
N MET A 136 3.87 6.66 16.91
CA MET A 136 3.09 5.53 17.41
C MET A 136 3.97 4.40 17.98
N ARG A 137 5.12 4.12 17.37
CA ARG A 137 6.01 3.02 17.74
C ARG A 137 7.07 3.39 18.75
N SER A 138 7.16 4.67 19.13
CA SER A 138 8.07 5.17 20.15
C SER A 138 7.43 5.16 21.53
N GLN A 139 8.16 4.66 22.51
CA GLN A 139 7.72 4.72 23.91
C GLN A 139 7.57 6.18 24.33
N PRO A 140 6.52 6.56 25.06
CA PRO A 140 6.28 7.95 25.47
C PRO A 140 7.49 8.60 26.18
N THR A 141 8.16 7.85 27.04
CA THR A 141 9.35 8.28 27.81
C THR A 141 10.59 8.56 26.95
N HIS A 142 10.67 8.01 25.73
CA HIS A 142 11.81 8.15 24.83
C HIS A 142 11.50 9.02 23.61
N ARG A 143 10.24 9.43 23.42
CA ARG A 143 9.77 10.12 22.20
C ARG A 143 10.56 11.40 21.91
N ALA A 144 10.80 12.24 22.91
CA ALA A 144 11.58 13.47 22.75
C ALA A 144 13.02 13.19 22.25
N ARG A 145 13.68 12.18 22.80
CA ARG A 145 15.02 11.76 22.36
C ARG A 145 15.03 11.23 20.92
N ILE A 146 14.01 10.47 20.54
CA ILE A 146 13.86 9.94 19.19
C ILE A 146 13.64 11.07 18.19
N ILE A 147 12.82 12.08 18.53
CA ILE A 147 12.61 13.27 17.69
C ILE A 147 13.92 14.07 17.56
N ALA A 148 14.66 14.26 18.64
CA ALA A 148 15.96 14.93 18.60
C ALA A 148 16.96 14.17 17.70
N ALA A 149 17.05 12.84 17.83
CA ALA A 149 17.88 12.01 16.98
C ALA A 149 17.46 12.08 15.49
N ASN A 150 16.15 12.13 15.22
CA ASN A 150 15.62 12.34 13.86
C ASN A 150 16.10 13.65 13.26
N ASN A 151 16.04 14.76 14.02
CA ASN A 151 16.46 16.06 13.53
C ASN A 151 17.98 16.11 13.26
N ILE A 152 18.78 15.46 14.11
CA ILE A 152 20.24 15.33 13.88
C ILE A 152 20.52 14.52 12.61
N LEU A 153 19.87 13.37 12.44
CA LEU A 153 20.01 12.56 11.23
C LEU A 153 19.58 13.31 9.97
N ASN A 154 18.45 14.03 10.03
CA ASN A 154 17.99 14.85 8.91
C ASN A 154 19.06 15.90 8.52
N ALA A 155 19.63 16.61 9.50
CA ALA A 155 20.69 17.58 9.24
C ALA A 155 21.94 16.94 8.62
N LEU A 156 22.37 15.77 9.11
CA LEU A 156 23.50 15.03 8.54
C LEU A 156 23.23 14.60 7.09
N PHE A 157 22.02 14.12 6.78
CA PHE A 157 21.63 13.75 5.43
C PHE A 157 21.54 14.96 4.50
N MET A 158 21.08 16.13 5.00
CA MET A 158 21.08 17.38 4.23
C MET A 158 22.52 17.87 3.93
N ILE A 159 23.43 17.77 4.91
CA ILE A 159 24.85 18.09 4.68
C ILE A 159 25.44 17.15 3.64
N ALA A 160 25.21 15.84 3.78
CA ALA A 160 25.69 14.85 2.83
C ALA A 160 25.15 15.11 1.42
N SER A 161 23.86 15.49 1.29
CA SER A 161 23.26 15.81 -0.02
C SER A 161 23.93 17.01 -0.69
N SER A 162 24.25 18.05 0.07
CA SER A 162 24.92 19.25 -0.45
C SER A 162 26.37 18.96 -0.88
N LEU A 163 27.07 18.13 -0.09
CA LEU A 163 28.45 17.72 -0.44
C LEU A 163 28.46 16.84 -1.71
N ILE A 164 27.53 15.89 -1.82
CA ILE A 164 27.43 15.01 -3.00
C ILE A 164 27.02 15.83 -4.24
N ALA A 165 26.03 16.73 -4.13
CA ALA A 165 25.63 17.59 -5.22
C ALA A 165 26.78 18.50 -5.68
N GLY A 166 27.52 19.09 -4.75
CA GLY A 166 28.69 19.90 -5.05
C GLY A 166 29.82 19.11 -5.73
N ALA A 167 30.08 17.88 -5.27
CA ALA A 167 31.07 16.99 -5.90
C ALA A 167 30.65 16.60 -7.33
N LEU A 168 29.37 16.30 -7.56
CA LEU A 168 28.87 16.00 -8.90
C LEU A 168 28.97 17.21 -9.84
N LEU A 169 28.61 18.42 -9.37
CA LEU A 169 28.80 19.65 -10.15
C LEU A 169 30.30 19.86 -10.47
N GLY A 170 31.20 19.69 -9.48
CA GLY A 170 32.65 19.77 -9.67
C GLY A 170 33.20 18.73 -10.67
N ALA A 171 32.55 17.58 -10.81
CA ALA A 171 32.83 16.55 -11.78
C ALA A 171 32.24 16.82 -13.19
N GLY A 172 31.52 17.95 -13.36
CA GLY A 172 30.96 18.37 -14.65
C GLY A 172 29.52 17.88 -14.91
N PHE A 173 28.84 17.30 -13.91
CA PHE A 173 27.43 16.95 -14.04
C PHE A 173 26.55 18.21 -14.09
N THR A 174 25.53 18.20 -14.96
CA THR A 174 24.53 19.27 -15.03
C THR A 174 23.47 19.10 -13.95
N VAL A 175 22.75 20.17 -13.60
CA VAL A 175 21.66 20.13 -12.61
C VAL A 175 20.59 19.08 -12.97
N PRO A 176 20.12 18.95 -14.22
CA PRO A 176 19.20 17.87 -14.57
C PRO A 176 19.77 16.46 -14.35
N GLN A 177 21.06 16.25 -14.58
CA GLN A 177 21.71 14.96 -14.32
C GLN A 177 21.78 14.65 -12.83
N ILE A 178 21.94 15.66 -11.97
CA ILE A 178 21.86 15.50 -10.50
C ILE A 178 20.45 15.10 -10.09
N PHE A 179 19.41 15.69 -10.67
CA PHE A 179 18.02 15.27 -10.42
C PHE A 179 17.77 13.82 -10.88
N LEU A 180 18.27 13.44 -12.04
CA LEU A 180 18.20 12.05 -12.51
C LEU A 180 18.90 11.08 -11.54
N PHE A 181 20.14 11.40 -11.13
CA PHE A 181 20.90 10.60 -10.17
C PHE A 181 20.10 10.43 -8.86
N THR A 182 19.56 11.53 -8.34
CA THR A 182 18.75 11.52 -7.11
C THR A 182 17.48 10.71 -7.28
N GLY A 183 16.80 10.81 -8.43
CA GLY A 183 15.63 10.02 -8.77
C GLY A 183 15.90 8.52 -8.85
N ILE A 184 17.02 8.12 -9.46
CA ILE A 184 17.47 6.72 -9.53
C ILE A 184 17.86 6.20 -8.15
N ALA A 185 18.61 6.97 -7.36
CA ALA A 185 18.95 6.60 -6.00
C ALA A 185 17.70 6.40 -5.14
N ASN A 186 16.70 7.30 -5.30
CA ASN A 186 15.41 7.15 -4.64
C ASN A 186 14.64 5.91 -5.11
N ALA A 187 14.73 5.52 -6.39
CA ALA A 187 14.11 4.28 -6.88
C ALA A 187 14.69 3.04 -6.21
N VAL A 188 16.00 3.01 -5.93
CA VAL A 188 16.63 1.93 -5.15
C VAL A 188 16.08 1.90 -3.72
N VAL A 189 15.95 3.05 -3.08
CA VAL A 189 15.36 3.16 -1.73
C VAL A 189 13.87 2.77 -1.75
N ALA A 190 13.12 3.19 -2.77
CA ALA A 190 11.71 2.81 -2.94
C ALA A 190 11.55 1.29 -3.08
N PHE A 191 12.40 0.65 -3.87
CA PHE A 191 12.43 -0.80 -4.01
C PHE A 191 12.74 -1.50 -2.68
N TYR A 192 13.74 -1.01 -1.94
CA TYR A 192 14.06 -1.54 -0.62
C TYR A 192 12.87 -1.42 0.36
N ILE A 193 12.21 -0.25 0.41
CA ILE A 193 11.02 -0.04 1.26
C ILE A 193 9.89 -0.97 0.85
N PHE A 194 9.65 -1.12 -0.46
CA PHE A 194 8.62 -2.05 -0.96
C PHE A 194 8.90 -3.48 -0.51
N MET A 195 10.15 -3.94 -0.59
CA MET A 195 10.52 -5.30 -0.15
C MET A 195 10.38 -5.51 1.37
N LEU A 196 10.41 -4.43 2.16
CA LEU A 196 10.18 -4.50 3.61
C LEU A 196 8.71 -4.65 4.00
N VAL A 197 7.80 -4.02 3.26
CA VAL A 197 6.38 -3.90 3.63
C VAL A 197 5.44 -4.07 2.42
N PRO A 198 5.62 -5.10 1.58
CA PRO A 198 4.86 -5.26 0.35
C PRO A 198 3.36 -5.43 0.61
N GLU A 199 2.98 -6.06 1.71
CA GLU A 199 1.58 -6.29 2.09
C GLU A 199 0.80 -4.99 2.31
N TYR A 200 1.44 -3.94 2.78
CA TYR A 200 0.78 -2.63 2.98
C TYR A 200 0.54 -1.92 1.65
N LEU A 201 1.51 -1.95 0.73
CA LEU A 201 1.31 -1.39 -0.61
C LEU A 201 0.23 -2.17 -1.36
N LEU A 202 0.28 -3.51 -1.32
CA LEU A 202 -0.72 -4.35 -1.98
C LEU A 202 -2.12 -4.09 -1.42
N ARG A 203 -2.27 -3.91 -0.12
CA ARG A 203 -3.53 -3.52 0.52
C ARG A 203 -4.01 -2.16 0.02
N PHE A 204 -3.13 -1.17 -0.04
CA PHE A 204 -3.49 0.16 -0.55
C PHE A 204 -3.90 0.10 -2.04
N VAL A 205 -3.15 -0.62 -2.87
CA VAL A 205 -3.50 -0.85 -4.28
C VAL A 205 -4.85 -1.55 -4.41
N ALA A 206 -5.11 -2.58 -3.58
CA ALA A 206 -6.39 -3.27 -3.54
C ALA A 206 -7.54 -2.30 -3.19
N TRP A 207 -7.31 -1.38 -2.24
CA TRP A 207 -8.27 -0.35 -1.87
C TRP A 207 -8.58 0.61 -3.03
N VAL A 208 -7.57 1.07 -3.76
CA VAL A 208 -7.75 1.91 -4.96
C VAL A 208 -8.51 1.16 -6.04
N LEU A 209 -8.05 -0.05 -6.40
CA LEU A 209 -8.64 -0.87 -7.44
C LEU A 209 -10.11 -1.23 -7.14
N SER A 210 -10.43 -1.56 -5.89
CA SER A 210 -11.80 -1.88 -5.50
C SER A 210 -12.76 -0.72 -5.75
N ARG A 211 -12.30 0.52 -5.62
CA ARG A 211 -13.10 1.72 -5.89
C ARG A 211 -13.13 2.14 -7.35
N CYS A 212 -12.08 1.82 -8.10
CA CYS A 212 -12.05 2.07 -9.54
C CYS A 212 -12.90 1.06 -10.32
N ILE A 213 -13.03 -0.17 -9.83
CA ILE A 213 -13.77 -1.25 -10.53
C ILE A 213 -15.20 -1.37 -10.01
N TYR A 214 -15.40 -1.18 -8.69
CA TYR A 214 -16.68 -1.36 -8.02
C TYR A 214 -17.11 -0.10 -7.25
N ARG A 215 -18.40 0.06 -7.05
CA ARG A 215 -18.95 0.95 -6.02
C ARG A 215 -18.98 0.17 -4.70
N PHE A 216 -17.80 -0.03 -4.13
CA PHE A 216 -17.60 -0.87 -2.96
C PHE A 216 -18.00 -0.15 -1.68
N LYS A 217 -18.91 -0.75 -0.91
CA LYS A 217 -19.38 -0.24 0.39
C LYS A 217 -19.11 -1.28 1.47
N VAL A 218 -18.58 -0.85 2.59
CA VAL A 218 -18.36 -1.68 3.78
C VAL A 218 -19.36 -1.24 4.86
N GLN A 219 -19.94 -2.20 5.57
CA GLN A 219 -20.82 -1.98 6.73
C GLN A 219 -20.31 -2.83 7.88
N GLY A 220 -20.33 -2.28 9.10
CA GLY A 220 -19.82 -2.96 10.30
C GLY A 220 -18.29 -3.02 10.36
N ASP A 221 -17.58 -2.09 9.67
CA ASP A 221 -16.11 -2.03 9.67
C ASP A 221 -15.53 -1.77 11.08
N GLU A 222 -16.32 -1.26 12.01
CA GLU A 222 -15.97 -1.15 13.44
C GLU A 222 -15.73 -2.51 14.12
N HIS A 223 -16.22 -3.60 13.56
CA HIS A 223 -16.00 -4.96 14.05
C HIS A 223 -14.66 -5.55 13.58
N LEU A 224 -13.97 -4.90 12.61
CA LEU A 224 -12.65 -5.35 12.16
C LEU A 224 -11.59 -4.98 13.19
N PRO A 225 -10.84 -5.96 13.74
CA PRO A 225 -9.85 -5.68 14.75
C PRO A 225 -8.70 -4.84 14.22
N THR A 226 -8.43 -3.70 14.85
CA THR A 226 -7.28 -2.83 14.55
C THR A 226 -5.99 -3.36 15.18
N THR A 227 -6.09 -4.18 16.21
CA THR A 227 -4.97 -4.83 16.93
C THR A 227 -5.35 -6.25 17.35
N GLY A 228 -4.36 -7.09 17.63
CA GLY A 228 -4.57 -8.47 18.08
C GLY A 228 -4.93 -9.45 16.95
N ALA A 229 -4.85 -10.74 17.25
CA ALA A 229 -5.19 -11.79 16.30
C ALA A 229 -6.69 -11.92 16.08
N ALA A 230 -7.11 -12.23 14.86
CA ALA A 230 -8.47 -12.66 14.55
C ALA A 230 -8.51 -13.50 13.27
N VAL A 231 -9.50 -14.39 13.18
CA VAL A 231 -9.83 -15.11 11.95
C VAL A 231 -11.02 -14.44 11.29
N LEU A 232 -10.89 -14.07 10.02
CA LEU A 232 -11.95 -13.51 9.19
C LEU A 232 -12.56 -14.64 8.35
N ALA A 233 -13.84 -14.94 8.55
CA ALA A 233 -14.54 -16.01 7.85
C ALA A 233 -15.57 -15.41 6.88
N CYS A 234 -15.34 -15.56 5.57
CA CYS A 234 -16.16 -14.93 4.53
C CYS A 234 -16.68 -15.98 3.53
N ASN A 235 -17.82 -15.71 2.90
CA ASN A 235 -18.30 -16.45 1.73
C ASN A 235 -17.36 -16.27 0.54
N HIS A 236 -17.36 -17.23 -0.40
CA HIS A 236 -16.43 -17.26 -1.53
C HIS A 236 -17.16 -17.25 -2.87
N VAL A 237 -17.26 -16.10 -3.49
CA VAL A 237 -18.09 -15.86 -4.67
C VAL A 237 -17.35 -15.38 -5.92
N SER A 238 -16.06 -14.98 -5.76
CA SER A 238 -15.29 -14.41 -6.86
C SER A 238 -13.78 -14.59 -6.66
N PHE A 239 -13.01 -14.51 -7.74
CA PHE A 239 -11.54 -14.49 -7.68
C PHE A 239 -10.96 -13.24 -7.01
N VAL A 240 -11.74 -12.17 -6.85
CA VAL A 240 -11.31 -10.91 -6.22
C VAL A 240 -11.78 -10.77 -4.77
N ASP A 241 -12.39 -11.78 -4.17
CA ASP A 241 -12.85 -11.73 -2.78
C ASP A 241 -11.74 -11.31 -1.82
N ALA A 242 -10.56 -11.92 -1.94
CA ALA A 242 -9.40 -11.57 -1.12
C ALA A 242 -8.97 -10.10 -1.31
N VAL A 243 -9.06 -9.58 -2.54
CA VAL A 243 -8.74 -8.16 -2.84
C VAL A 243 -9.74 -7.23 -2.16
N LEU A 244 -11.03 -7.56 -2.18
CA LEU A 244 -12.06 -6.75 -1.53
C LEU A 244 -11.96 -6.79 0.00
N LEU A 245 -11.68 -7.96 0.59
CA LEU A 245 -11.42 -8.08 2.02
C LEU A 245 -10.18 -7.25 2.42
N MET A 246 -9.10 -7.36 1.64
CA MET A 246 -7.87 -6.59 1.84
C MET A 246 -8.14 -5.07 1.76
N ALA A 247 -8.98 -4.64 0.82
CA ALA A 247 -9.38 -3.25 0.64
C ALA A 247 -10.24 -2.69 1.80
N ALA A 248 -11.01 -3.55 2.46
CA ALA A 248 -11.86 -3.18 3.60
C ALA A 248 -11.09 -3.13 4.92
N SER A 249 -10.03 -3.92 5.06
CA SER A 249 -9.31 -4.08 6.32
C SER A 249 -8.45 -2.86 6.66
N PRO A 250 -8.39 -2.44 7.93
CA PRO A 250 -7.50 -1.37 8.39
C PRO A 250 -6.01 -1.78 8.40
N ARG A 251 -5.71 -3.07 8.28
CA ARG A 251 -4.34 -3.63 8.32
C ARG A 251 -4.21 -4.86 7.41
N PRO A 252 -2.98 -5.31 7.10
CA PRO A 252 -2.77 -6.48 6.25
C PRO A 252 -3.47 -7.74 6.76
N ILE A 253 -3.93 -8.55 5.82
CA ILE A 253 -4.58 -9.84 6.06
C ILE A 253 -3.74 -10.93 5.42
N TYR A 254 -3.51 -12.03 6.12
CA TYR A 254 -2.98 -13.26 5.56
C TYR A 254 -4.13 -14.13 5.05
N PHE A 255 -4.00 -14.66 3.84
CA PHE A 255 -5.04 -15.49 3.20
C PHE A 255 -4.56 -16.92 3.06
N VAL A 256 -5.43 -17.88 3.35
CA VAL A 256 -5.21 -19.28 3.01
C VAL A 256 -5.76 -19.51 1.61
N MET A 257 -4.91 -19.95 0.66
CA MET A 257 -5.23 -20.05 -0.77
C MET A 257 -4.76 -21.38 -1.35
N ASP A 258 -5.45 -21.87 -2.39
CA ASP A 258 -5.08 -23.10 -3.11
C ASP A 258 -3.63 -23.02 -3.63
N HIS A 259 -2.81 -24.04 -3.33
CA HIS A 259 -1.39 -24.09 -3.69
C HIS A 259 -1.15 -24.00 -5.21
N ARG A 260 -2.12 -24.36 -6.04
CA ARG A 260 -2.01 -24.32 -7.51
C ARG A 260 -1.90 -22.88 -8.02
N ILE A 261 -2.50 -21.91 -7.33
CA ILE A 261 -2.45 -20.49 -7.70
C ILE A 261 -1.01 -19.96 -7.62
N PHE A 262 -0.19 -20.49 -6.72
CA PHE A 262 1.21 -20.10 -6.57
C PHE A 262 2.12 -20.57 -7.72
N ARG A 263 1.63 -21.47 -8.58
CA ARG A 263 2.33 -21.94 -9.80
C ARG A 263 2.07 -21.02 -11.00
N VAL A 264 1.04 -20.15 -10.94
CA VAL A 264 0.72 -19.22 -12.03
C VAL A 264 1.79 -18.11 -12.07
N PRO A 265 2.45 -17.88 -13.20
CA PRO A 265 3.41 -16.79 -13.36
C PRO A 265 2.80 -15.44 -12.97
N VAL A 266 3.60 -14.53 -12.40
CA VAL A 266 3.17 -13.21 -11.89
C VAL A 266 2.24 -13.32 -10.67
N LEU A 267 1.08 -14.01 -10.76
CA LEU A 267 0.15 -14.15 -9.64
C LEU A 267 0.79 -14.89 -8.46
N GLY A 268 1.52 -15.98 -8.72
CA GLY A 268 2.23 -16.72 -7.67
C GLY A 268 3.29 -15.87 -6.98
N ALA A 269 4.00 -14.99 -7.70
CA ALA A 269 4.93 -14.04 -7.10
C ALA A 269 4.18 -13.00 -6.25
N LEU A 270 3.07 -12.46 -6.74
CA LEU A 270 2.23 -11.50 -6.04
C LEU A 270 1.66 -12.07 -4.74
N PHE A 271 1.15 -13.31 -4.76
CA PHE A 271 0.62 -13.96 -3.55
C PHE A 271 1.71 -14.30 -2.54
N ARG A 272 2.92 -14.65 -2.98
CA ARG A 272 4.07 -14.79 -2.09
C ARG A 272 4.45 -13.46 -1.43
N LEU A 273 4.46 -12.36 -2.18
CA LEU A 273 4.68 -11.01 -1.64
C LEU A 273 3.56 -10.60 -0.67
N ALA A 274 2.32 -10.97 -0.95
CA ALA A 274 1.18 -10.77 -0.05
C ALA A 274 1.20 -11.72 1.16
N LYS A 275 2.23 -12.57 1.30
CA LYS A 275 2.38 -13.56 2.39
C LYS A 275 1.19 -14.52 2.51
N ALA A 276 0.52 -14.81 1.39
CA ALA A 276 -0.56 -15.79 1.36
C ALA A 276 -0.01 -17.20 1.69
N ILE A 277 -0.84 -18.00 2.36
CA ILE A 277 -0.51 -19.34 2.86
C ILE A 277 -1.04 -20.37 1.85
N PRO A 278 -0.17 -21.14 1.18
CA PRO A 278 -0.62 -22.20 0.29
C PRO A 278 -1.23 -23.35 1.08
N ILE A 279 -2.39 -23.85 0.65
CA ILE A 279 -3.03 -25.06 1.18
C ILE A 279 -3.35 -26.02 0.04
N ALA A 280 -3.14 -27.31 0.28
CA ALA A 280 -3.56 -28.40 -0.61
C ALA A 280 -4.59 -29.29 0.07
N PRO A 281 -5.43 -30.01 -0.65
CA PRO A 281 -6.22 -31.09 -0.06
C PRO A 281 -5.32 -32.15 0.57
N TYR A 282 -5.68 -32.65 1.77
CA TYR A 282 -4.87 -33.63 2.51
C TYR A 282 -4.50 -34.87 1.67
N LYS A 283 -5.44 -35.35 0.86
CA LYS A 283 -5.22 -36.51 -0.04
C LYS A 283 -4.25 -36.23 -1.18
N GLU A 284 -4.04 -34.97 -1.56
CA GLU A 284 -3.15 -34.56 -2.65
C GLU A 284 -1.73 -34.28 -2.13
N ASP A 285 -1.62 -33.53 -1.06
CA ASP A 285 -0.35 -33.17 -0.44
C ASP A 285 -0.55 -32.91 1.07
N ALA A 286 -0.35 -33.95 1.85
CA ALA A 286 -0.50 -33.90 3.31
C ALA A 286 0.52 -32.95 3.96
N ALA A 287 1.72 -32.84 3.42
CA ALA A 287 2.76 -31.96 3.95
C ALA A 287 2.36 -30.48 3.78
N THR A 288 1.94 -30.08 2.60
CA THR A 288 1.43 -28.71 2.35
C THR A 288 0.16 -28.42 3.16
N TYR A 289 -0.71 -29.43 3.36
CA TYR A 289 -1.89 -29.29 4.21
C TYR A 289 -1.51 -28.97 5.66
N GLU A 290 -0.66 -29.78 6.30
CA GLU A 290 -0.26 -29.54 7.70
C GLU A 290 0.57 -28.24 7.87
N ALA A 291 1.47 -27.97 6.92
CA ALA A 291 2.25 -26.73 6.92
C ALA A 291 1.36 -25.45 6.85
N ALA A 292 0.22 -25.54 6.16
CA ALA A 292 -0.73 -24.43 6.08
C ALA A 292 -1.35 -24.11 7.46
N PHE A 293 -1.72 -25.11 8.24
CA PHE A 293 -2.27 -24.91 9.59
C PHE A 293 -1.21 -24.42 10.57
N GLU A 294 0.00 -24.94 10.46
CA GLU A 294 1.14 -24.47 11.26
C GLU A 294 1.42 -23.00 10.99
N ARG A 295 1.47 -22.62 9.69
CA ARG A 295 1.69 -21.23 9.31
C ARG A 295 0.54 -20.33 9.74
N ALA A 296 -0.71 -20.80 9.67
CA ALA A 296 -1.88 -20.08 10.16
C ALA A 296 -1.76 -19.80 11.69
N ALA A 297 -1.36 -20.79 12.48
CA ALA A 297 -1.12 -20.61 13.91
C ALA A 297 -0.02 -19.56 14.19
N GLN A 298 1.10 -19.61 13.46
CA GLN A 298 2.18 -18.62 13.60
C GLN A 298 1.71 -17.19 13.28
N VAL A 299 0.86 -17.01 12.28
CA VAL A 299 0.26 -15.71 11.94
C VAL A 299 -0.57 -15.19 13.11
N LEU A 300 -1.41 -16.04 13.69
CA LEU A 300 -2.24 -15.68 14.85
C LEU A 300 -1.40 -15.39 16.10
N GLN A 301 -0.32 -16.17 16.35
CA GLN A 301 0.65 -15.88 17.42
C GLN A 301 1.32 -14.49 17.23
N GLY A 302 1.57 -14.08 15.99
CA GLY A 302 2.08 -12.75 15.66
C GLY A 302 1.10 -11.62 15.92
N GLY A 303 -0.16 -11.93 16.28
CA GLY A 303 -1.22 -10.93 16.47
C GLY A 303 -1.82 -10.42 15.17
N ASP A 304 -1.66 -11.16 14.07
CA ASP A 304 -2.10 -10.76 12.73
C ASP A 304 -3.52 -11.28 12.38
N LEU A 305 -4.09 -10.75 11.29
CA LEU A 305 -5.37 -11.19 10.74
C LEU A 305 -5.17 -12.34 9.76
N LEU A 306 -5.94 -13.40 9.94
CA LEU A 306 -6.01 -14.54 9.03
C LEU A 306 -7.39 -14.59 8.38
N ALA A 307 -7.49 -14.53 7.05
CA ALA A 307 -8.75 -14.73 6.36
C ALA A 307 -8.83 -16.12 5.73
N ILE A 308 -9.99 -16.72 5.87
CA ILE A 308 -10.33 -17.99 5.26
C ILE A 308 -11.68 -17.90 4.56
N PHE A 309 -11.85 -18.71 3.54
CA PHE A 309 -13.12 -18.98 2.89
C PHE A 309 -13.56 -20.40 3.28
N PRO A 310 -14.41 -20.55 4.33
CA PRO A 310 -14.68 -21.87 4.91
C PRO A 310 -15.40 -22.83 3.95
N GLU A 311 -16.00 -22.31 2.88
CA GLU A 311 -16.59 -23.11 1.80
C GLU A 311 -15.55 -23.97 1.08
N GLY A 312 -14.28 -23.54 1.07
CA GLY A 312 -13.16 -24.24 0.46
C GLY A 312 -13.19 -24.25 -1.06
N GLY A 313 -13.90 -23.31 -1.68
CA GLY A 313 -13.95 -23.09 -3.13
C GLY A 313 -14.95 -22.02 -3.51
N ILE A 314 -14.75 -21.40 -4.67
CA ILE A 314 -15.66 -20.38 -5.22
C ILE A 314 -16.98 -21.03 -5.64
N THR A 315 -18.10 -20.46 -5.18
CA THR A 315 -19.44 -20.90 -5.57
C THR A 315 -19.66 -20.74 -7.08
N ARG A 316 -20.41 -21.67 -7.67
CA ARG A 316 -20.77 -21.64 -9.11
C ARG A 316 -22.14 -21.05 -9.36
N ASP A 317 -23.03 -21.13 -8.39
CA ASP A 317 -24.43 -20.73 -8.45
C ASP A 317 -24.76 -19.48 -7.63
N GLY A 318 -23.77 -18.96 -6.88
CA GLY A 318 -23.92 -17.82 -5.99
C GLY A 318 -24.52 -18.15 -4.63
N GLN A 319 -24.82 -19.43 -4.37
CA GLN A 319 -25.35 -19.86 -3.08
C GLN A 319 -24.23 -20.11 -2.07
N LEU A 320 -24.52 -19.82 -0.80
CA LEU A 320 -23.62 -20.08 0.31
C LEU A 320 -23.46 -21.58 0.54
N GLN A 321 -22.27 -22.10 0.29
CA GLN A 321 -21.95 -23.52 0.44
C GLN A 321 -21.78 -23.91 1.93
N PRO A 322 -21.85 -25.20 2.27
CA PRO A 322 -21.52 -25.68 3.61
C PRO A 322 -20.10 -25.29 4.03
N PHE A 323 -19.92 -24.89 5.27
CA PHE A 323 -18.60 -24.56 5.82
C PHE A 323 -17.88 -25.81 6.25
N LYS A 324 -16.58 -25.93 5.94
CA LYS A 324 -15.72 -27.04 6.28
C LYS A 324 -15.06 -26.83 7.67
N GLY A 325 -14.71 -27.93 8.32
CA GLY A 325 -14.08 -27.92 9.65
C GLY A 325 -12.65 -27.37 9.74
N GLY A 326 -12.08 -26.87 8.63
CA GLY A 326 -10.74 -26.28 8.63
C GLY A 326 -10.59 -25.11 9.59
N ILE A 327 -11.65 -24.34 9.81
CA ILE A 327 -11.64 -23.24 10.77
C ILE A 327 -11.45 -23.72 12.20
N VAL A 328 -12.14 -24.80 12.60
CA VAL A 328 -12.02 -25.40 13.93
C VAL A 328 -10.58 -25.87 14.15
N LYS A 329 -9.99 -26.53 13.15
CA LYS A 329 -8.59 -26.99 13.22
C LYS A 329 -7.61 -25.83 13.43
N ILE A 330 -7.83 -24.67 12.80
CA ILE A 330 -7.03 -23.45 13.02
C ILE A 330 -7.17 -22.95 14.46
N LEU A 331 -8.42 -22.86 14.94
CA LEU A 331 -8.71 -22.35 16.29
C LEU A 331 -8.20 -23.29 17.39
N ASP A 332 -8.33 -24.60 17.20
CA ASP A 332 -7.83 -25.59 18.14
C ASP A 332 -6.28 -25.54 18.25
N ARG A 333 -5.61 -25.34 17.11
CA ARG A 333 -4.16 -25.17 17.10
C ARG A 333 -3.72 -23.88 17.81
N ALA A 334 -4.41 -22.76 17.54
CA ALA A 334 -4.15 -21.50 18.24
C ALA A 334 -4.40 -21.62 19.75
N ARG A 335 -5.47 -22.35 20.15
CA ARG A 335 -5.78 -22.62 21.57
C ARG A 335 -4.74 -23.51 22.24
N ALA A 336 -4.19 -24.48 21.53
CA ALA A 336 -3.11 -25.32 22.06
C ALA A 336 -1.86 -24.48 22.41
N ASP A 337 -1.67 -23.35 21.72
CA ASP A 337 -0.62 -22.36 21.97
C ASP A 337 -1.03 -21.28 22.99
N GLY A 338 -2.17 -21.45 23.68
CA GLY A 338 -2.68 -20.52 24.69
C GLY A 338 -3.37 -19.27 24.16
N LEU A 339 -3.74 -19.24 22.86
CA LEU A 339 -4.40 -18.10 22.23
C LEU A 339 -5.92 -18.34 22.08
N ASP A 340 -6.72 -17.41 22.60
CA ASP A 340 -8.16 -17.35 22.34
C ASP A 340 -8.42 -16.30 21.23
N VAL A 341 -8.69 -16.78 20.01
CA VAL A 341 -8.74 -15.94 18.81
C VAL A 341 -10.19 -15.80 18.35
N PRO A 342 -10.77 -14.60 18.35
CA PRO A 342 -12.13 -14.40 17.88
C PRO A 342 -12.24 -14.62 16.36
N VAL A 343 -13.42 -15.04 15.93
CA VAL A 343 -13.78 -15.17 14.51
C VAL A 343 -14.76 -14.08 14.13
N VAL A 344 -14.42 -13.32 13.09
CA VAL A 344 -15.27 -12.27 12.52
C VAL A 344 -15.98 -12.82 11.29
N PRO A 345 -17.30 -13.08 11.34
CA PRO A 345 -18.05 -13.49 10.17
C PRO A 345 -18.25 -12.31 9.23
N MET A 346 -18.06 -12.53 7.94
CA MET A 346 -18.14 -11.51 6.90
C MET A 346 -18.93 -12.03 5.70
N ALA A 347 -19.62 -11.14 4.99
CA ALA A 347 -20.39 -11.48 3.81
C ALA A 347 -20.16 -10.49 2.67
N LEU A 348 -19.68 -10.98 1.54
CA LEU A 348 -19.63 -10.24 0.27
C LEU A 348 -20.97 -10.35 -0.43
N THR A 349 -21.62 -9.21 -0.65
CA THR A 349 -22.96 -9.10 -1.24
C THR A 349 -22.87 -8.52 -2.65
N ASN A 350 -23.76 -8.95 -3.55
CA ASN A 350 -23.88 -8.51 -4.95
C ASN A 350 -22.61 -8.70 -5.81
N LEU A 351 -21.65 -9.50 -5.35
CA LEU A 351 -20.41 -9.75 -6.08
C LEU A 351 -20.53 -10.90 -7.07
N TRP A 352 -21.33 -11.96 -6.77
CA TRP A 352 -21.53 -13.06 -7.68
C TRP A 352 -22.19 -12.59 -8.98
N GLY A 353 -21.71 -13.09 -10.12
CA GLY A 353 -22.12 -12.63 -11.44
C GLY A 353 -21.54 -11.28 -11.86
N SER A 354 -20.69 -10.65 -11.03
CA SER A 354 -19.91 -9.47 -11.39
C SER A 354 -18.69 -9.84 -12.25
N TYR A 355 -17.79 -8.88 -12.41
CA TYR A 355 -16.66 -8.93 -13.34
C TYR A 355 -15.77 -10.19 -13.27
N PHE A 356 -15.46 -10.70 -12.07
CA PHE A 356 -14.51 -11.79 -11.83
C PHE A 356 -15.12 -13.05 -11.21
N SER A 357 -16.43 -13.24 -11.36
CA SER A 357 -17.11 -14.42 -10.80
C SER A 357 -16.92 -15.68 -11.65
N ARG A 358 -16.88 -16.82 -10.97
CA ARG A 358 -16.85 -18.13 -11.60
C ARG A 358 -18.28 -18.57 -11.93
N ILE A 359 -18.71 -18.50 -13.18
CA ILE A 359 -20.11 -18.72 -13.58
C ILE A 359 -20.32 -20.04 -14.34
N GLU A 360 -19.27 -20.65 -14.90
CA GLU A 360 -19.42 -21.81 -15.78
C GLU A 360 -18.71 -23.07 -15.28
N GLN A 361 -19.15 -24.24 -15.77
CA GLN A 361 -18.68 -25.56 -15.33
C GLN A 361 -17.17 -25.79 -15.54
N GLY A 362 -16.55 -25.12 -16.53
CA GLY A 362 -15.12 -25.22 -16.81
C GLY A 362 -14.20 -24.52 -15.81
N GLY A 363 -14.76 -23.78 -14.86
CA GLY A 363 -14.01 -23.18 -13.75
C GLY A 363 -13.23 -21.91 -14.08
N ALA A 364 -13.10 -21.55 -15.35
CA ALA A 364 -12.50 -20.28 -15.77
C ALA A 364 -13.55 -19.16 -15.87
N MET A 365 -13.10 -17.92 -15.76
CA MET A 365 -13.93 -16.76 -16.06
C MET A 365 -14.16 -16.71 -17.58
N VAL A 366 -15.31 -17.20 -18.04
CA VAL A 366 -15.59 -17.25 -19.48
C VAL A 366 -16.04 -15.87 -20.01
N ARG A 367 -16.57 -15.00 -19.15
CA ARG A 367 -16.99 -13.64 -19.54
C ARG A 367 -16.67 -12.63 -18.43
N PRO A 368 -15.42 -12.14 -18.36
CA PRO A 368 -14.97 -11.28 -17.26
C PRO A 368 -15.70 -9.94 -17.16
N PHE A 369 -16.38 -9.45 -18.17
CA PHE A 369 -17.05 -8.14 -18.18
C PHE A 369 -18.57 -8.21 -18.22
N ARG A 370 -19.16 -9.30 -17.76
CA ARG A 370 -20.59 -9.60 -17.94
C ARG A 370 -21.54 -8.51 -17.43
N ARG A 371 -21.23 -7.86 -16.30
CA ARG A 371 -22.05 -6.79 -15.71
C ARG A 371 -21.45 -5.39 -15.87
N GLY A 372 -20.34 -5.25 -16.60
CA GLY A 372 -19.63 -3.96 -16.74
C GLY A 372 -18.86 -3.55 -15.49
N LEU A 373 -18.41 -2.30 -15.48
CA LEU A 373 -17.71 -1.66 -14.36
C LEU A 373 -18.69 -0.94 -13.42
N PHE A 374 -18.21 -0.61 -12.20
CA PHE A 374 -18.95 0.16 -11.18
C PHE A 374 -20.21 -0.51 -10.61
N ASN A 375 -20.23 -1.84 -10.59
CA ASN A 375 -21.28 -2.57 -9.88
C ASN A 375 -21.28 -2.21 -8.40
N ARG A 376 -22.46 -2.14 -7.78
CA ARG A 376 -22.59 -1.97 -6.34
C ARG A 376 -22.28 -3.30 -5.66
N VAL A 377 -21.17 -3.34 -4.92
CA VAL A 377 -20.72 -4.50 -4.16
C VAL A 377 -20.64 -4.09 -2.69
N GLY A 378 -21.15 -4.93 -1.80
CA GLY A 378 -21.10 -4.72 -0.36
C GLY A 378 -20.21 -5.73 0.35
N LEU A 379 -19.65 -5.33 1.47
CA LEU A 379 -19.07 -6.21 2.48
C LEU A 379 -19.73 -5.89 3.81
N ASN A 380 -20.48 -6.85 4.35
CA ASN A 380 -21.10 -6.76 5.67
C ASN A 380 -20.21 -7.51 6.67
N VAL A 381 -19.79 -6.83 7.73
CA VAL A 381 -18.92 -7.37 8.79
C VAL A 381 -19.77 -7.57 10.03
N GLY A 382 -19.84 -8.80 10.51
CA GLY A 382 -20.61 -9.16 11.69
C GLY A 382 -19.82 -8.99 12.99
N THR A 383 -20.51 -9.06 14.11
CA THR A 383 -19.89 -9.07 15.44
C THR A 383 -18.97 -10.27 15.61
N PRO A 384 -17.80 -10.11 16.25
CA PRO A 384 -16.89 -11.21 16.52
C PRO A 384 -17.57 -12.31 17.35
N VAL A 385 -17.25 -13.56 17.02
CA VAL A 385 -17.69 -14.77 17.70
C VAL A 385 -16.50 -15.32 18.48
N ALA A 386 -16.72 -15.71 19.74
CA ALA A 386 -15.67 -16.32 20.55
C ALA A 386 -15.19 -17.65 19.92
N ALA A 387 -13.90 -17.97 20.06
CA ALA A 387 -13.33 -19.17 19.47
C ALA A 387 -14.05 -20.47 19.92
N ALA A 388 -14.51 -20.52 21.15
CA ALA A 388 -15.25 -21.66 21.70
C ALA A 388 -16.59 -21.93 20.99
N GLU A 389 -17.22 -20.88 20.48
CA GLU A 389 -18.54 -20.95 19.82
C GLU A 389 -18.43 -21.04 18.29
N ALA A 390 -17.25 -20.80 17.74
CA ALA A 390 -17.02 -20.66 16.30
C ALA A 390 -17.06 -21.99 15.54
N GLN A 391 -18.22 -22.67 15.59
CA GLN A 391 -18.49 -23.89 14.82
C GLN A 391 -18.91 -23.55 13.39
N PRO A 392 -18.62 -24.43 12.42
CA PRO A 392 -18.93 -24.19 10.99
C PRO A 392 -20.38 -23.84 10.73
N GLU A 393 -21.31 -24.51 11.38
CA GLU A 393 -22.76 -24.31 11.22
C GLU A 393 -23.19 -22.95 11.74
N LEU A 394 -22.73 -22.55 12.92
CA LEU A 394 -23.03 -21.24 13.50
C LEU A 394 -22.45 -20.11 12.64
N LEU A 395 -21.20 -20.27 12.21
CA LEU A 395 -20.54 -19.26 11.35
C LEU A 395 -21.24 -19.13 10.01
N ARG A 396 -21.67 -20.25 9.42
CA ARG A 396 -22.44 -20.24 8.17
C ARG A 396 -23.77 -19.51 8.35
N GLU A 397 -24.48 -19.75 9.46
CA GLU A 397 -25.72 -19.05 9.79
C GLU A 397 -25.49 -17.54 9.96
N ARG A 398 -24.44 -17.12 10.66
CA ARG A 398 -24.06 -15.71 10.81
C ARG A 398 -23.78 -15.06 9.47
N VAL A 399 -23.00 -15.72 8.60
CA VAL A 399 -22.72 -15.23 7.24
C VAL A 399 -23.99 -15.17 6.39
N ALA A 400 -24.89 -16.15 6.50
CA ALA A 400 -26.18 -16.14 5.79
C ALA A 400 -27.05 -14.94 6.20
N ARG A 401 -27.09 -14.60 7.49
CA ARG A 401 -27.80 -13.39 7.97
C ARG A 401 -27.21 -12.10 7.41
N LEU A 402 -25.86 -12.02 7.34
CA LEU A 402 -25.17 -10.87 6.76
C LEU A 402 -25.38 -10.74 5.24
N LEU A 403 -25.65 -11.84 4.53
CA LEU A 403 -26.00 -11.84 3.10
C LEU A 403 -27.42 -11.31 2.87
N ALA A 404 -28.31 -11.47 3.85
CA ALA A 404 -29.72 -11.04 3.78
C ALA A 404 -29.93 -9.59 4.23
N ALA A 405 -28.97 -9.00 4.92
CA ALA A 405 -28.98 -7.63 5.42
C ALA A 405 -28.52 -6.63 4.34
#